data_1f60447392d819e1ca5d3fb525d2be0f
#
_entry.id   1f60447392d819e1ca5d3fb525d2be0f
#
_cell.length_a   1.000
_cell.length_b   1.000
_cell.length_c   1.000
_cell.angle_alpha   90.00
_cell.angle_beta   90.00
_cell.angle_gamma   90.00
#
_symmetry.space_group_name_H-M   'P 1'
#
loop_
_entity.id
_entity.type
_entity.pdbx_description
1 polymer ?
#
loop_
_entity_poly.entity_id
_entity_poly.type
_entity_poly.pdbx_seq_one_letter_code
_entity_poly.pdbx_strand_id
1 'polypeptide(L)'
;MKTVFKNIFTGLMLAGTFVMVNGQFLAASDTSEASVRKYNNIINGNKEIVEFIEHSLVEKGVPKHLRNLALIESNFNRNITSGAGAVGMWQFMTAHANQYGLTEQERTDVYKSTKTAAISLANLYKKYGDWITVVAAYNCGEGNIAKAMQAAGSTQYHVFSQYLPGETINHVKKYLNACYATGELESVLNNYNSSRLNKVFFTEDGGNRNSEAPLQETEINAGFSLDVIARELNVQLNEILAWNPGIVEELQKKGESPLYLPTDLMPDFLLKKNKILFRSIKEGGKVQQ
;
A
#
# COMPACT_ATOMS: atom_id res chain seq x y z
N MET A 1 40.17 -47.98 17.17
CA MET A 1 38.98 -47.90 16.32
C MET A 1 38.01 -46.90 16.93
N LYS A 2 38.03 -45.63 16.50
CA LYS A 2 37.10 -44.57 16.97
C LYS A 2 36.38 -44.07 15.73
N THR A 3 35.09 -44.37 15.65
CA THR A 3 34.21 -43.96 14.59
C THR A 3 33.69 -42.55 14.92
N VAL A 4 33.98 -41.59 14.04
CA VAL A 4 33.52 -40.20 14.12
C VAL A 4 32.18 -40.09 13.35
N PHE A 5 31.11 -39.77 14.08
CA PHE A 5 29.83 -39.41 13.49
C PHE A 5 29.90 -37.97 12.95
N LYS A 6 29.82 -37.81 11.65
CA LYS A 6 29.61 -36.51 10.99
C LYS A 6 28.10 -36.23 10.96
N ASN A 7 27.67 -35.23 11.72
CA ASN A 7 26.33 -34.66 11.59
C ASN A 7 26.25 -33.86 10.28
N ILE A 8 25.46 -34.35 9.34
CA ILE A 8 25.07 -33.60 8.13
C ILE A 8 23.84 -32.79 8.49
N PHE A 9 24.02 -31.47 8.63
CA PHE A 9 22.93 -30.50 8.71
C PHE A 9 22.43 -30.27 7.28
N THR A 10 21.35 -30.93 6.90
CA THR A 10 20.65 -30.67 5.65
C THR A 10 19.77 -29.44 5.85
N GLY A 11 20.30 -28.29 5.46
CA GLY A 11 19.51 -27.05 5.34
C GLY A 11 18.51 -27.20 4.19
N LEU A 12 17.24 -27.25 4.51
CA LEU A 12 16.13 -27.19 3.54
C LEU A 12 16.09 -25.77 2.97
N MET A 13 16.72 -25.55 1.80
CA MET A 13 16.47 -24.34 1.00
C MET A 13 15.06 -24.44 0.44
N LEU A 14 14.15 -23.63 0.98
CA LEU A 14 12.90 -23.30 0.28
C LEU A 14 13.27 -22.56 -1.00
N ALA A 15 13.26 -23.28 -2.12
CA ALA A 15 13.32 -22.71 -3.44
C ALA A 15 11.97 -22.01 -3.71
N GLY A 16 11.87 -20.74 -3.33
CA GLY A 16 10.82 -19.87 -3.84
C GLY A 16 10.99 -19.77 -5.35
N THR A 17 9.99 -20.22 -6.10
CA THR A 17 9.92 -20.05 -7.55
C THR A 17 9.85 -18.56 -7.89
N PHE A 18 11.01 -17.96 -8.15
CA PHE A 18 11.11 -16.63 -8.72
C PHE A 18 10.69 -16.70 -10.19
N VAL A 19 9.50 -16.20 -10.50
CA VAL A 19 9.14 -15.92 -11.89
C VAL A 19 9.97 -14.72 -12.33
N MET A 20 10.99 -15.00 -13.12
CA MET A 20 11.81 -13.98 -13.80
C MET A 20 10.96 -13.33 -14.90
N VAL A 21 10.34 -12.21 -14.60
CA VAL A 21 9.86 -11.28 -15.62
C VAL A 21 10.88 -10.15 -15.68
N ASN A 22 11.41 -9.85 -16.87
CA ASN A 22 12.36 -8.75 -17.10
C ASN A 22 11.75 -7.41 -16.71
N GLY A 23 11.92 -7.01 -15.45
CA GLY A 23 11.51 -5.74 -14.88
C GLY A 23 12.31 -5.50 -13.61
N GLN A 24 12.85 -4.31 -13.45
CA GLN A 24 13.53 -3.92 -12.22
C GLN A 24 12.62 -4.20 -11.04
N PHE A 25 13.04 -5.09 -10.14
CA PHE A 25 12.30 -5.38 -8.91
C PHE A 25 12.21 -4.09 -8.06
N LEU A 26 10.99 -3.71 -7.70
CA LEU A 26 10.81 -2.71 -6.68
C LEU A 26 11.27 -3.29 -5.34
N ALA A 27 12.30 -2.69 -4.77
CA ALA A 27 12.87 -3.10 -3.50
C ALA A 27 13.47 -1.88 -2.79
N ALA A 28 13.63 -1.98 -1.48
CA ALA A 28 14.46 -1.04 -0.76
C ALA A 28 15.92 -1.18 -1.24
N SER A 29 16.56 -0.06 -1.55
CA SER A 29 17.94 0.00 -2.02
C SER A 29 18.95 0.18 -0.88
N ASP A 30 18.49 0.61 0.29
CA ASP A 30 19.28 0.75 1.52
C ASP A 30 18.52 0.14 2.71
N THR A 31 18.94 -1.04 3.10
CA THR A 31 18.39 -1.80 4.24
C THR A 31 19.37 -1.84 5.40
N SER A 32 20.39 -0.96 5.39
CA SER A 32 21.41 -0.92 6.45
C SER A 32 20.78 -0.58 7.80
N GLU A 33 21.35 -1.15 8.87
CA GLU A 33 20.93 -0.81 10.23
C GLU A 33 21.06 0.68 10.55
N ALA A 34 22.04 1.36 9.95
CA ALA A 34 22.22 2.80 10.11
C ALA A 34 21.06 3.58 9.52
N SER A 35 20.60 3.21 8.32
CA SER A 35 19.42 3.81 7.67
C SER A 35 18.15 3.52 8.46
N VAL A 36 17.94 2.29 8.89
CA VAL A 36 16.81 1.88 9.73
C VAL A 36 16.78 2.68 11.04
N ARG A 37 17.90 2.75 11.76
CA ARG A 37 18.00 3.54 12.99
C ARG A 37 17.73 5.03 12.75
N LYS A 38 18.26 5.60 11.65
CA LYS A 38 18.04 7.01 11.28
C LYS A 38 16.55 7.31 11.13
N TYR A 39 15.82 6.56 10.30
CA TYR A 39 14.41 6.82 10.06
C TYR A 39 13.57 6.61 11.33
N ASN A 40 13.81 5.54 12.08
CA ASN A 40 13.11 5.28 13.34
C ASN A 40 13.37 6.36 14.40
N ASN A 41 14.58 6.88 14.51
CA ASN A 41 14.89 7.98 15.42
C ASN A 41 14.14 9.26 15.06
N ILE A 42 14.03 9.59 13.78
CA ILE A 42 13.27 10.77 13.32
C ILE A 42 11.79 10.61 13.65
N ILE A 43 11.19 9.44 13.36
CA ILE A 43 9.79 9.15 13.69
C ILE A 43 9.56 9.23 15.20
N ASN A 44 10.42 8.59 16.00
CA ASN A 44 10.31 8.59 17.45
C ASN A 44 10.48 9.98 18.08
N GLY A 45 11.28 10.85 17.45
CA GLY A 45 11.44 12.24 17.85
C GLY A 45 10.27 13.16 17.49
N ASN A 46 9.31 12.66 16.65
CA ASN A 46 8.19 13.46 16.12
C ASN A 46 6.83 12.78 16.33
N LYS A 47 6.65 11.97 17.38
CA LYS A 47 5.48 11.10 17.60
C LYS A 47 4.14 11.82 17.43
N GLU A 48 3.95 12.96 18.08
CA GLU A 48 2.67 13.71 18.01
C GLU A 48 2.33 14.15 16.58
N ILE A 49 3.34 14.62 15.83
CA ILE A 49 3.16 15.03 14.42
C ILE A 49 2.87 13.80 13.56
N VAL A 50 3.57 12.69 13.79
CA VAL A 50 3.39 11.43 13.06
C VAL A 50 1.99 10.88 13.28
N GLU A 51 1.51 10.81 14.52
CA GLU A 51 0.16 10.36 14.85
C GLU A 51 -0.92 11.23 14.18
N PHE A 52 -0.73 12.56 14.20
CA PHE A 52 -1.64 13.47 13.50
C PHE A 52 -1.65 13.25 11.99
N ILE A 53 -0.46 13.06 11.37
CA ILE A 53 -0.34 12.77 9.94
C ILE A 53 -1.07 11.47 9.62
N GLU A 54 -0.76 10.38 10.34
CA GLU A 54 -1.36 9.07 10.11
C GLU A 54 -2.88 9.09 10.21
N HIS A 55 -3.41 9.77 11.24
CA HIS A 55 -4.85 9.96 11.40
C HIS A 55 -5.46 10.71 10.22
N SER A 56 -4.85 11.82 9.81
CA SER A 56 -5.33 12.65 8.70
C SER A 56 -5.30 11.91 7.36
N LEU A 57 -4.30 11.08 7.13
CA LEU A 57 -4.19 10.25 5.93
C LEU A 57 -5.30 9.19 5.90
N VAL A 58 -5.46 8.44 6.99
CA VAL A 58 -6.45 7.36 7.11
C VAL A 58 -7.88 7.90 6.98
N GLU A 59 -8.17 9.09 7.53
CA GLU A 59 -9.47 9.77 7.36
C GLU A 59 -9.83 9.98 5.89
N LYS A 60 -8.85 10.17 5.01
CA LYS A 60 -9.04 10.31 3.56
C LYS A 60 -8.87 9.02 2.76
N GLY A 61 -8.77 7.88 3.43
CA GLY A 61 -8.54 6.58 2.79
C GLY A 61 -7.12 6.38 2.25
N VAL A 62 -6.18 7.22 2.71
CA VAL A 62 -4.76 7.11 2.36
C VAL A 62 -4.05 6.26 3.42
N PRO A 63 -3.29 5.22 3.05
CA PRO A 63 -2.56 4.39 4.00
C PRO A 63 -1.56 5.21 4.84
N LYS A 64 -1.44 4.84 6.11
CA LYS A 64 -0.57 5.55 7.06
C LYS A 64 0.91 5.59 6.64
N HIS A 65 1.39 4.59 5.89
CA HIS A 65 2.78 4.56 5.41
C HIS A 65 3.13 5.73 4.47
N LEU A 66 2.12 6.45 3.90
CA LEU A 66 2.37 7.65 3.10
C LEU A 66 2.91 8.83 3.94
N ARG A 67 2.90 8.75 5.30
CA ARG A 67 3.65 9.68 6.17
C ARG A 67 5.14 9.68 5.87
N ASN A 68 5.65 8.57 5.32
CA ASN A 68 7.04 8.46 4.90
C ASN A 68 7.42 9.45 3.78
N LEU A 69 6.45 10.04 3.07
CA LEU A 69 6.72 11.17 2.19
C LEU A 69 7.20 12.38 3.00
N ALA A 70 6.46 12.82 4.02
CA ALA A 70 6.89 13.94 4.87
C ALA A 70 8.23 13.64 5.56
N LEU A 71 8.50 12.37 5.90
CA LEU A 71 9.78 11.94 6.45
C LEU A 71 10.93 12.16 5.46
N ILE A 72 10.78 11.74 4.19
CA ILE A 72 11.87 11.87 3.19
C ILE A 72 11.99 13.25 2.60
N GLU A 73 10.91 14.06 2.61
CA GLU A 73 10.90 15.43 2.11
C GLU A 73 11.60 16.41 3.07
N SER A 74 11.37 16.27 4.37
CA SER A 74 11.77 17.28 5.33
C SER A 74 12.23 16.76 6.69
N ASN A 75 12.21 15.45 6.94
CA ASN A 75 12.30 14.87 8.30
C ASN A 75 11.23 15.45 9.26
N PHE A 76 10.05 15.71 8.77
CA PHE A 76 8.93 16.40 9.47
C PHE A 76 9.22 17.86 9.84
N ASN A 77 10.21 18.50 9.23
CA ASN A 77 10.53 19.91 9.50
C ASN A 77 9.61 20.84 8.69
N ARG A 78 8.74 21.55 9.41
CA ARG A 78 7.77 22.49 8.81
C ARG A 78 8.38 23.78 8.25
N ASN A 79 9.60 24.14 8.66
CA ASN A 79 10.23 25.43 8.34
C ASN A 79 11.26 25.32 7.20
N ILE A 80 11.40 24.17 6.55
CA ILE A 80 12.39 23.99 5.50
C ILE A 80 11.88 24.55 4.16
N THR A 81 12.78 25.20 3.43
CA THR A 81 12.56 25.64 2.04
C THR A 81 13.66 25.04 1.18
N SER A 82 13.30 24.39 0.08
CA SER A 82 14.25 23.83 -0.88
C SER A 82 14.79 24.93 -1.81
N GLY A 83 15.91 24.66 -2.47
CA GLY A 83 16.45 25.57 -3.52
C GLY A 83 15.50 25.79 -4.70
N ALA A 84 14.55 24.90 -4.94
CA ALA A 84 13.51 25.01 -5.96
C ALA A 84 12.25 25.78 -5.50
N GLY A 85 12.19 26.21 -4.22
CA GLY A 85 11.04 26.93 -3.66
C GLY A 85 9.93 26.03 -3.12
N ALA A 86 10.17 24.73 -2.93
CA ALA A 86 9.26 23.86 -2.16
C ALA A 86 9.36 24.19 -0.67
N VAL A 87 8.23 24.24 0.04
CA VAL A 87 8.17 24.74 1.41
C VAL A 87 7.43 23.78 2.32
N GLY A 88 7.91 23.70 3.57
CA GLY A 88 7.24 23.05 4.68
C GLY A 88 7.48 21.56 4.76
N MET A 89 6.75 20.91 5.65
CA MET A 89 6.90 19.50 5.97
C MET A 89 6.66 18.57 4.77
N TRP A 90 5.72 18.96 3.90
CA TRP A 90 5.31 18.23 2.71
C TRP A 90 6.01 18.71 1.43
N GLN A 91 6.90 19.69 1.53
CA GLN A 91 7.62 20.30 0.40
C GLN A 91 6.70 20.71 -0.77
N PHE A 92 5.62 21.39 -0.45
CA PHE A 92 4.70 21.88 -1.47
C PHE A 92 5.27 23.03 -2.27
N MET A 93 5.23 22.90 -3.60
CA MET A 93 5.39 24.02 -4.51
C MET A 93 4.16 24.93 -4.46
N THR A 94 4.34 26.23 -4.68
CA THR A 94 3.24 27.23 -4.64
C THR A 94 2.06 26.83 -5.53
N ALA A 95 2.32 26.40 -6.77
CA ALA A 95 1.27 26.01 -7.72
C ALA A 95 0.45 24.82 -7.19
N HIS A 96 1.11 23.81 -6.62
CA HIS A 96 0.43 22.65 -6.05
C HIS A 96 -0.38 23.04 -4.81
N ALA A 97 0.17 23.85 -3.90
CA ALA A 97 -0.54 24.32 -2.72
C ALA A 97 -1.82 25.09 -3.11
N ASN A 98 -1.71 26.03 -4.04
CA ASN A 98 -2.84 26.84 -4.52
C ASN A 98 -3.94 26.00 -5.16
N GLN A 99 -3.61 24.90 -5.87
CA GLN A 99 -4.58 23.98 -6.47
C GLN A 99 -5.55 23.40 -5.44
N TYR A 100 -5.08 23.26 -4.18
CA TYR A 100 -5.88 22.74 -3.06
C TYR A 100 -6.31 23.84 -2.07
N GLY A 101 -6.18 25.11 -2.45
CA GLY A 101 -6.61 26.25 -1.62
C GLY A 101 -5.68 26.53 -0.43
N LEU A 102 -4.46 25.98 -0.41
CA LEU A 102 -3.46 26.28 0.60
C LEU A 102 -2.65 27.51 0.17
N THR A 103 -2.69 28.56 0.95
CA THR A 103 -1.92 29.77 0.66
C THR A 103 -0.41 29.55 0.82
N GLU A 104 0.39 30.46 0.29
CA GLU A 104 1.83 30.37 0.37
C GLU A 104 2.35 30.30 1.81
N GLN A 105 1.78 31.11 2.71
CA GLN A 105 2.14 31.16 4.12
C GLN A 105 1.71 29.91 4.88
N GLU A 106 0.61 29.29 4.46
CA GLU A 106 0.06 28.10 5.11
C GLU A 106 0.84 26.82 4.81
N ARG A 107 1.78 26.85 3.85
CA ARG A 107 2.63 25.67 3.56
C ARG A 107 3.47 25.23 4.76
N THR A 108 3.77 26.11 5.71
CA THR A 108 4.46 25.81 6.97
C THR A 108 3.51 25.41 8.10
N ASP A 109 2.20 25.56 7.93
CA ASP A 109 1.19 25.11 8.88
C ASP A 109 1.05 23.59 8.83
N VAL A 110 1.42 22.90 9.91
CA VAL A 110 1.42 21.43 9.98
C VAL A 110 0.03 20.85 9.72
N TYR A 111 -1.01 21.47 10.28
CA TYR A 111 -2.38 20.94 10.19
C TYR A 111 -2.98 21.15 8.81
N LYS A 112 -2.87 22.34 8.26
CA LYS A 112 -3.41 22.67 6.95
C LYS A 112 -2.68 21.95 5.83
N SER A 113 -1.34 21.97 5.86
CA SER A 113 -0.54 21.28 4.85
C SER A 113 -0.74 19.76 4.88
N THR A 114 -0.92 19.15 6.06
CA THR A 114 -1.21 17.70 6.16
C THR A 114 -2.59 17.36 5.61
N LYS A 115 -3.64 18.14 5.91
CA LYS A 115 -4.96 17.93 5.31
C LYS A 115 -4.92 18.05 3.79
N THR A 116 -4.17 19.04 3.29
CA THR A 116 -3.94 19.23 1.85
C THR A 116 -3.22 18.03 1.23
N ALA A 117 -2.17 17.53 1.88
CA ALA A 117 -1.44 16.34 1.43
C ALA A 117 -2.34 15.11 1.36
N ALA A 118 -3.16 14.86 2.38
CA ALA A 118 -4.09 13.74 2.41
C ALA A 118 -5.09 13.78 1.24
N ILE A 119 -5.65 14.98 0.92
CA ILE A 119 -6.56 15.16 -0.22
C ILE A 119 -5.83 14.95 -1.54
N SER A 120 -4.63 15.54 -1.69
CA SER A 120 -3.81 15.41 -2.90
C SER A 120 -3.46 13.96 -3.18
N LEU A 121 -2.96 13.22 -2.17
CA LEU A 121 -2.61 11.82 -2.29
C LEU A 121 -3.82 10.93 -2.63
N ALA A 122 -4.98 11.19 -2.01
CA ALA A 122 -6.21 10.48 -2.34
C ALA A 122 -6.65 10.71 -3.79
N ASN A 123 -6.52 11.95 -4.32
CA ASN A 123 -6.85 12.27 -5.70
C ASN A 123 -5.88 11.61 -6.69
N LEU A 124 -4.58 11.61 -6.39
CA LEU A 124 -3.60 10.90 -7.20
C LEU A 124 -3.86 9.39 -7.23
N TYR A 125 -4.26 8.80 -6.08
CA TYR A 125 -4.60 7.38 -6.04
C TYR A 125 -5.85 7.04 -6.87
N LYS A 126 -6.87 7.86 -6.83
CA LYS A 126 -8.05 7.69 -7.71
C LYS A 126 -7.67 7.64 -9.18
N LYS A 127 -6.63 8.39 -9.58
CA LYS A 127 -6.17 8.46 -10.97
C LYS A 127 -5.28 7.28 -11.35
N TYR A 128 -4.34 6.90 -10.49
CA TYR A 128 -3.28 5.94 -10.85
C TYR A 128 -3.51 4.53 -10.32
N GLY A 129 -4.23 4.37 -9.22
CA GLY A 129 -4.61 3.08 -8.64
C GLY A 129 -3.48 2.32 -7.94
N ASP A 130 -2.27 2.86 -7.86
CA ASP A 130 -1.16 2.29 -7.10
C ASP A 130 -0.32 3.38 -6.41
N TRP A 131 0.16 3.08 -5.21
CA TRP A 131 0.85 4.04 -4.36
C TRP A 131 2.27 4.36 -4.84
N ILE A 132 2.91 3.49 -5.61
CA ILE A 132 4.26 3.75 -6.16
C ILE A 132 4.17 4.83 -7.23
N THR A 133 3.20 4.73 -8.15
CA THR A 133 2.94 5.78 -9.13
C THR A 133 2.50 7.09 -8.46
N VAL A 134 1.71 7.02 -7.37
CA VAL A 134 1.33 8.20 -6.58
C VAL A 134 2.56 8.90 -6.00
N VAL A 135 3.50 8.18 -5.39
CA VAL A 135 4.75 8.72 -4.85
C VAL A 135 5.59 9.37 -5.95
N ALA A 136 5.67 8.75 -7.12
CA ALA A 136 6.36 9.34 -8.27
C ALA A 136 5.67 10.63 -8.76
N ALA A 137 4.33 10.61 -8.89
CA ALA A 137 3.53 11.75 -9.32
C ALA A 137 3.60 12.92 -8.33
N TYR A 138 3.65 12.62 -7.04
CA TYR A 138 3.84 13.62 -5.99
C TYR A 138 5.14 14.40 -6.17
N ASN A 139 6.22 13.72 -6.53
CA ASN A 139 7.53 14.34 -6.73
C ASN A 139 7.65 15.10 -8.06
N CYS A 140 7.32 14.46 -9.19
CA CYS A 140 7.57 15.06 -10.50
C CYS A 140 6.35 15.69 -11.17
N GLY A 141 5.18 15.56 -10.58
CA GLY A 141 3.92 16.04 -11.14
C GLY A 141 3.33 15.13 -12.23
N GLU A 142 2.03 15.22 -12.39
CA GLU A 142 1.24 14.37 -13.29
C GLU A 142 1.65 14.49 -14.76
N GLY A 143 2.13 15.66 -15.19
CA GLY A 143 2.59 15.87 -16.57
C GLY A 143 3.79 14.99 -16.93
N ASN A 144 4.74 14.82 -16.01
CA ASN A 144 5.91 13.95 -16.24
C ASN A 144 5.51 12.47 -16.19
N ILE A 145 4.57 12.10 -15.33
CA ILE A 145 4.01 10.73 -15.33
C ILE A 145 3.34 10.41 -16.67
N ALA A 146 2.50 11.33 -17.18
CA ALA A 146 1.82 11.13 -18.47
C ALA A 146 2.80 10.95 -19.62
N LYS A 147 3.84 11.80 -19.70
CA LYS A 147 4.91 11.68 -20.71
C LYS A 147 5.67 10.36 -20.61
N ALA A 148 6.01 9.94 -19.39
CA ALA A 148 6.71 8.67 -19.16
C ALA A 148 5.85 7.45 -19.54
N MET A 149 4.57 7.46 -19.19
CA MET A 149 3.61 6.42 -19.58
C MET A 149 3.45 6.35 -21.11
N GLN A 150 3.33 7.50 -21.77
CA GLN A 150 3.25 7.57 -23.23
C GLN A 150 4.52 7.03 -23.89
N ALA A 151 5.69 7.43 -23.43
CA ALA A 151 6.96 6.96 -23.96
C ALA A 151 7.18 5.46 -23.77
N ALA A 152 6.67 4.92 -22.67
CA ALA A 152 6.75 3.51 -22.34
C ALA A 152 5.68 2.64 -23.03
N GLY A 153 4.59 3.25 -23.53
CA GLY A 153 3.40 2.52 -23.97
C GLY A 153 2.73 1.71 -22.84
N SER A 154 2.93 2.11 -21.58
CA SER A 154 2.48 1.35 -20.41
C SER A 154 2.15 2.27 -19.24
N THR A 155 1.14 1.89 -18.45
CA THR A 155 0.77 2.56 -17.20
C THR A 155 1.41 1.89 -15.96
N GLN A 156 2.22 0.84 -16.14
CA GLN A 156 2.87 0.12 -15.05
C GLN A 156 4.18 0.80 -14.66
N TYR A 157 4.34 1.17 -13.38
CA TYR A 157 5.51 1.93 -12.90
C TYR A 157 6.85 1.28 -13.29
N HIS A 158 7.00 -0.05 -13.12
CA HIS A 158 8.24 -0.74 -13.45
C HIS A 158 8.63 -0.66 -14.94
N VAL A 159 7.66 -0.37 -15.84
CA VAL A 159 7.90 -0.20 -17.27
C VAL A 159 8.20 1.26 -17.58
N PHE A 160 7.38 2.20 -17.10
CA PHE A 160 7.56 3.61 -17.45
C PHE A 160 8.61 4.35 -16.60
N SER A 161 9.01 3.81 -15.45
CA SER A 161 9.92 4.49 -14.53
C SER A 161 11.27 4.89 -15.16
N GLN A 162 11.76 4.13 -16.13
CA GLN A 162 12.99 4.45 -16.85
C GLN A 162 12.92 5.77 -17.67
N TYR A 163 11.71 6.26 -17.95
CA TYR A 163 11.46 7.54 -18.64
C TYR A 163 11.20 8.70 -17.68
N LEU A 164 11.22 8.45 -16.37
CA LEU A 164 11.07 9.48 -15.35
C LEU A 164 12.41 10.22 -15.12
N PRO A 165 12.35 11.47 -14.59
CA PRO A 165 13.55 12.13 -14.09
C PRO A 165 14.29 11.26 -13.07
N GLY A 166 15.62 11.25 -13.13
CA GLY A 166 16.44 10.48 -12.19
C GLY A 166 16.21 10.86 -10.72
N GLU A 167 15.87 12.12 -10.45
CA GLU A 167 15.46 12.59 -9.13
C GLU A 167 14.21 11.85 -8.63
N THR A 168 13.20 11.69 -9.49
CA THR A 168 11.96 11.00 -9.16
C THR A 168 12.18 9.51 -8.87
N ILE A 169 13.03 8.86 -9.69
CA ILE A 169 13.42 7.46 -9.44
C ILE A 169 14.08 7.34 -8.06
N ASN A 170 14.99 8.26 -7.74
CA ASN A 170 15.67 8.27 -6.43
C ASN A 170 14.69 8.61 -5.28
N HIS A 171 13.71 9.46 -5.53
CA HIS A 171 12.66 9.78 -4.55
C HIS A 171 11.84 8.54 -4.18
N VAL A 172 11.39 7.78 -5.19
CA VAL A 172 10.70 6.50 -4.94
C VAL A 172 11.59 5.50 -4.18
N LYS A 173 12.88 5.39 -4.52
CA LYS A 173 13.83 4.55 -3.77
C LYS A 173 13.94 4.97 -2.29
N LYS A 174 14.05 6.27 -2.01
CA LYS A 174 14.07 6.79 -0.63
C LYS A 174 12.79 6.45 0.13
N TYR A 175 11.64 6.56 -0.54
CA TYR A 175 10.35 6.18 0.04
C TYR A 175 10.30 4.68 0.39
N LEU A 176 10.73 3.79 -0.52
CA LEU A 176 10.80 2.36 -0.25
C LEU A 176 11.78 2.02 0.88
N ASN A 177 12.91 2.73 0.98
CA ASN A 177 13.86 2.58 2.09
C ASN A 177 13.21 2.98 3.43
N ALA A 178 12.45 4.08 3.45
CA ALA A 178 11.71 4.50 4.63
C ALA A 178 10.62 3.47 5.01
N CYS A 179 9.88 2.95 4.04
CA CYS A 179 8.89 1.88 4.27
C CYS A 179 9.54 0.58 4.79
N TYR A 180 10.73 0.23 4.32
CA TYR A 180 11.49 -0.89 4.87
C TYR A 180 11.85 -0.64 6.35
N ALA A 181 12.38 0.52 6.65
CA ALA A 181 12.77 0.89 8.02
C ALA A 181 11.60 0.90 9.00
N THR A 182 10.39 1.18 8.52
CA THR A 182 9.15 1.20 9.33
C THR A 182 8.35 -0.12 9.29
N GLY A 183 8.89 -1.16 8.62
CA GLY A 183 8.23 -2.46 8.52
C GLY A 183 7.00 -2.49 7.61
N GLU A 184 6.85 -1.51 6.72
CA GLU A 184 5.66 -1.33 5.88
C GLU A 184 5.91 -1.64 4.39
N LEU A 185 7.15 -2.01 4.02
CA LEU A 185 7.52 -2.25 2.62
C LEU A 185 6.67 -3.34 1.96
N GLU A 186 6.42 -4.43 2.67
CA GLU A 186 5.61 -5.55 2.15
C GLU A 186 4.20 -5.10 1.77
N SER A 187 3.54 -4.31 2.61
CA SER A 187 2.22 -3.75 2.34
C SER A 187 2.20 -2.88 1.07
N VAL A 188 3.25 -2.07 0.87
CA VAL A 188 3.40 -1.21 -0.32
C VAL A 188 3.58 -2.05 -1.58
N LEU A 189 4.44 -3.07 -1.54
CA LEU A 189 4.71 -3.95 -2.68
C LEU A 189 3.51 -4.83 -3.03
N ASN A 190 2.77 -5.32 -2.04
CA ASN A 190 1.55 -6.09 -2.25
C ASN A 190 0.45 -5.23 -2.92
N ASN A 191 0.25 -3.98 -2.48
CA ASN A 191 -0.65 -3.07 -3.17
C ASN A 191 -0.24 -2.85 -4.62
N TYR A 192 1.04 -2.61 -4.89
CA TYR A 192 1.55 -2.41 -6.24
C TYR A 192 1.35 -3.65 -7.12
N ASN A 193 1.65 -4.85 -6.61
CA ASN A 193 1.48 -6.09 -7.36
C ASN A 193 0.01 -6.38 -7.66
N SER A 194 -0.88 -6.16 -6.70
CA SER A 194 -2.33 -6.32 -6.89
C SER A 194 -2.87 -5.35 -7.94
N SER A 195 -2.49 -4.09 -7.91
CA SER A 195 -2.92 -3.11 -8.92
C SER A 195 -2.36 -3.39 -10.31
N ARG A 196 -1.17 -4.00 -10.43
CA ARG A 196 -0.62 -4.51 -11.69
C ARG A 196 -1.47 -5.61 -12.29
N LEU A 197 -1.80 -6.61 -11.48
CA LEU A 197 -2.63 -7.74 -11.92
C LEU A 197 -3.99 -7.22 -12.40
N ASN A 198 -4.63 -6.34 -11.64
CA ASN A 198 -5.89 -5.73 -12.04
C ASN A 198 -5.78 -5.01 -13.40
N LYS A 199 -4.73 -4.21 -13.63
CA LYS A 199 -4.53 -3.52 -14.92
C LYS A 199 -4.30 -4.47 -16.09
N VAL A 200 -3.62 -5.61 -15.87
CA VAL A 200 -3.39 -6.62 -16.94
C VAL A 200 -4.68 -7.35 -17.29
N PHE A 201 -5.53 -7.64 -16.32
CA PHE A 201 -6.77 -8.41 -16.55
C PHE A 201 -7.96 -7.54 -17.01
N PHE A 202 -7.94 -6.21 -16.79
CA PHE A 202 -9.07 -5.32 -17.12
C PHE A 202 -8.88 -4.46 -18.38
N THR A 203 -7.76 -4.57 -19.11
CA THR A 203 -7.57 -3.84 -20.38
C THR A 203 -8.10 -4.57 -21.62
N GLU A 204 -8.55 -5.80 -21.48
CA GLU A 204 -9.24 -6.54 -22.53
C GLU A 204 -10.66 -6.88 -22.06
N ASP A 205 -11.64 -6.15 -22.58
CA ASP A 205 -13.08 -6.28 -22.42
C ASP A 205 -13.73 -5.71 -21.14
N GLY A 206 -14.60 -4.72 -21.39
CA GLY A 206 -15.55 -4.23 -20.41
C GLY A 206 -16.58 -5.29 -20.05
N GLY A 207 -16.48 -5.84 -18.84
CA GLY A 207 -17.56 -6.55 -18.17
C GLY A 207 -17.49 -8.07 -18.28
N ASN A 208 -16.78 -8.66 -17.42
CA ASN A 208 -17.15 -9.85 -16.64
C ASN A 208 -15.97 -10.20 -15.72
N ARG A 209 -16.20 -10.25 -14.40
CA ARG A 209 -15.21 -10.84 -13.48
C ARG A 209 -15.17 -12.33 -13.82
N ASN A 210 -14.18 -12.75 -14.61
CA ASN A 210 -13.97 -14.16 -14.90
C ASN A 210 -13.69 -14.90 -13.59
N SER A 211 -14.43 -15.96 -13.37
CA SER A 211 -14.34 -16.90 -12.24
C SER A 211 -13.01 -17.65 -12.11
N GLU A 212 -11.98 -17.24 -12.85
CA GLU A 212 -10.67 -17.90 -12.94
C GLU A 212 -9.50 -17.12 -12.33
N ALA A 213 -9.76 -16.03 -11.59
CA ALA A 213 -8.68 -15.35 -10.86
C ALA A 213 -8.09 -16.32 -9.81
N PRO A 214 -6.75 -16.46 -9.71
CA PRO A 214 -6.16 -17.32 -8.70
C PRO A 214 -6.63 -16.89 -7.31
N LEU A 215 -7.05 -17.88 -6.51
CA LEU A 215 -7.52 -17.66 -5.15
C LEU A 215 -6.33 -17.63 -4.18
N GLN A 216 -6.35 -16.70 -3.25
CA GLN A 216 -5.45 -16.66 -2.09
C GLN A 216 -6.20 -17.09 -0.84
N GLU A 217 -5.46 -17.73 0.06
CA GLU A 217 -5.97 -18.25 1.32
C GLU A 217 -5.64 -17.33 2.49
N THR A 218 -6.60 -17.17 3.40
CA THR A 218 -6.39 -16.61 4.75
C THR A 218 -7.33 -17.31 5.72
N GLU A 219 -7.05 -17.25 7.01
CA GLU A 219 -7.92 -17.84 8.03
C GLU A 219 -8.92 -16.82 8.58
N ILE A 220 -10.16 -17.29 8.77
CA ILE A 220 -11.21 -16.59 9.52
C ILE A 220 -11.83 -17.51 10.57
N ASN A 221 -12.41 -16.93 11.61
CA ASN A 221 -13.15 -17.65 12.63
C ASN A 221 -14.67 -17.36 12.57
N ALA A 222 -15.44 -18.06 13.37
CA ALA A 222 -16.90 -17.91 13.42
C ALA A 222 -17.41 -16.51 13.83
N GLY A 223 -16.52 -15.61 14.24
CA GLY A 223 -16.86 -14.19 14.48
C GLY A 223 -17.04 -13.38 13.20
N PHE A 224 -16.60 -13.89 12.03
CA PHE A 224 -16.80 -13.24 10.75
C PHE A 224 -18.13 -13.65 10.11
N SER A 225 -18.88 -12.67 9.59
CA SER A 225 -20.05 -12.88 8.74
C SER A 225 -19.66 -12.79 7.27
N LEU A 226 -19.96 -13.82 6.48
CA LEU A 226 -19.67 -13.84 5.04
C LEU A 226 -20.43 -12.73 4.29
N ASP A 227 -21.62 -12.37 4.76
CA ASP A 227 -22.40 -11.27 4.23
C ASP A 227 -21.73 -9.90 4.48
N VAL A 228 -21.16 -9.71 5.67
CA VAL A 228 -20.38 -8.50 5.98
C VAL A 228 -19.10 -8.46 5.15
N ILE A 229 -18.42 -9.58 4.95
CA ILE A 229 -17.26 -9.69 4.07
C ILE A 229 -17.66 -9.26 2.65
N ALA A 230 -18.73 -9.83 2.10
CA ALA A 230 -19.22 -9.53 0.76
C ALA A 230 -19.51 -8.02 0.57
N ARG A 231 -20.25 -7.42 1.52
CA ARG A 231 -20.57 -5.98 1.49
C ARG A 231 -19.34 -5.09 1.58
N GLU A 232 -18.40 -5.41 2.46
CA GLU A 232 -17.18 -4.59 2.64
C GLU A 232 -16.21 -4.71 1.46
N LEU A 233 -16.25 -5.82 0.73
CA LEU A 233 -15.46 -6.04 -0.49
C LEU A 233 -16.22 -5.64 -1.77
N ASN A 234 -17.48 -5.20 -1.65
CA ASN A 234 -18.34 -4.84 -2.78
C ASN A 234 -18.50 -5.97 -3.81
N VAL A 235 -18.72 -7.17 -3.30
CA VAL A 235 -19.04 -8.38 -4.08
C VAL A 235 -20.35 -8.99 -3.61
N GLN A 236 -20.91 -9.93 -4.38
CA GLN A 236 -22.12 -10.64 -3.98
C GLN A 236 -21.77 -11.80 -3.04
N LEU A 237 -22.66 -12.11 -2.09
CA LEU A 237 -22.45 -13.24 -1.17
C LEU A 237 -22.28 -14.58 -1.91
N ASN A 238 -23.00 -14.77 -3.01
CA ASN A 238 -22.88 -15.98 -3.84
C ASN A 238 -21.49 -16.11 -4.49
N GLU A 239 -20.78 -15.03 -4.76
CA GLU A 239 -19.39 -15.06 -5.24
C GLU A 239 -18.47 -15.57 -4.12
N ILE A 240 -18.62 -15.05 -2.89
CA ILE A 240 -17.86 -15.56 -1.73
C ILE A 240 -18.11 -17.06 -1.54
N LEU A 241 -19.36 -17.52 -1.62
CA LEU A 241 -19.70 -18.93 -1.46
C LEU A 241 -19.18 -19.80 -2.60
N ALA A 242 -19.13 -19.29 -3.83
CA ALA A 242 -18.58 -20.00 -4.98
C ALA A 242 -17.07 -20.22 -4.85
N TRP A 243 -16.34 -19.26 -4.28
CA TRP A 243 -14.90 -19.40 -4.02
C TRP A 243 -14.62 -20.27 -2.80
N ASN A 244 -15.61 -20.51 -1.93
CA ASN A 244 -15.46 -21.16 -0.63
C ASN A 244 -16.54 -22.25 -0.41
N PRO A 245 -16.54 -23.31 -1.23
CA PRO A 245 -17.53 -24.39 -1.05
C PRO A 245 -17.35 -25.06 0.32
N GLY A 246 -18.43 -25.14 1.08
CA GLY A 246 -18.44 -25.77 2.41
C GLY A 246 -17.97 -24.90 3.59
N ILE A 247 -17.63 -23.62 3.36
CA ILE A 247 -17.12 -22.73 4.42
C ILE A 247 -18.12 -22.54 5.59
N VAL A 248 -19.42 -22.55 5.31
CA VAL A 248 -20.45 -22.37 6.33
C VAL A 248 -20.44 -23.54 7.30
N GLU A 249 -20.41 -24.77 6.79
CA GLU A 249 -20.34 -26.00 7.59
C GLU A 249 -19.03 -26.08 8.38
N GLU A 250 -17.91 -25.66 7.79
CA GLU A 250 -16.63 -25.65 8.50
C GLU A 250 -16.62 -24.65 9.65
N LEU A 251 -17.06 -23.42 9.44
CA LEU A 251 -17.16 -22.40 10.48
C LEU A 251 -18.08 -22.84 11.63
N GLN A 252 -19.21 -23.53 11.30
CA GLN A 252 -20.12 -24.05 12.31
C GLN A 252 -19.54 -25.21 13.11
N LYS A 253 -18.76 -26.10 12.46
CA LYS A 253 -18.23 -27.30 13.11
C LYS A 253 -16.94 -27.08 13.87
N LYS A 254 -16.03 -26.28 13.27
CA LYS A 254 -14.66 -26.10 13.77
C LYS A 254 -14.45 -24.75 14.46
N GLY A 255 -15.36 -23.79 14.24
CA GLY A 255 -15.21 -22.42 14.72
C GLY A 255 -14.24 -21.56 13.90
N GLU A 256 -13.55 -22.16 12.92
CA GLU A 256 -12.58 -21.53 12.02
C GLU A 256 -12.61 -22.23 10.67
N SER A 257 -12.19 -21.52 9.61
CA SER A 257 -12.08 -22.06 8.25
C SER A 257 -11.10 -21.22 7.43
N PRO A 258 -10.40 -21.83 6.46
CA PRO A 258 -9.74 -21.06 5.42
C PRO A 258 -10.79 -20.27 4.62
N LEU A 259 -10.45 -19.02 4.30
CA LEU A 259 -11.20 -18.16 3.40
C LEU A 259 -10.37 -17.96 2.14
N TYR A 260 -10.91 -18.36 1.02
CA TYR A 260 -10.34 -18.16 -0.29
C TYR A 260 -10.98 -16.95 -0.96
N LEU A 261 -10.16 -16.00 -1.37
CA LEU A 261 -10.59 -14.83 -2.13
C LEU A 261 -9.70 -14.65 -3.36
N PRO A 262 -10.24 -14.11 -4.45
CA PRO A 262 -9.44 -13.64 -5.56
C PRO A 262 -8.27 -12.76 -5.09
N THR A 263 -7.13 -12.90 -5.75
CA THR A 263 -5.89 -12.19 -5.39
C THR A 263 -6.04 -10.68 -5.34
N ASP A 264 -6.97 -10.13 -6.10
CA ASP A 264 -7.30 -8.70 -6.14
C ASP A 264 -8.15 -8.24 -4.93
N LEU A 265 -8.92 -9.14 -4.32
CA LEU A 265 -9.76 -8.84 -3.15
C LEU A 265 -9.07 -9.13 -1.81
N MET A 266 -8.09 -10.03 -1.79
CA MET A 266 -7.39 -10.41 -0.56
C MET A 266 -6.73 -9.24 0.17
N PRO A 267 -6.02 -8.31 -0.50
CA PRO A 267 -5.45 -7.14 0.17
C PRO A 267 -6.51 -6.25 0.83
N ASP A 268 -7.64 -6.03 0.14
CA ASP A 268 -8.75 -5.25 0.67
C ASP A 268 -9.38 -5.92 1.89
N PHE A 269 -9.52 -7.25 1.86
CA PHE A 269 -9.98 -8.01 3.01
C PHE A 269 -9.01 -7.86 4.20
N LEU A 270 -7.72 -8.07 3.99
CA LEU A 270 -6.72 -7.98 5.06
C LEU A 270 -6.67 -6.57 5.67
N LEU A 271 -6.75 -5.53 4.85
CA LEU A 271 -6.83 -4.14 5.30
C LEU A 271 -8.07 -3.87 6.14
N LYS A 272 -9.21 -4.43 5.75
CA LYS A 272 -10.51 -4.23 6.41
C LYS A 272 -10.83 -5.30 7.47
N LYS A 273 -9.96 -6.31 7.68
CA LYS A 273 -10.22 -7.49 8.51
C LYS A 273 -10.78 -7.15 9.89
N ASN A 274 -10.17 -6.23 10.60
CA ASN A 274 -10.62 -5.81 11.93
C ASN A 274 -11.98 -5.08 11.89
N LYS A 275 -12.21 -4.24 10.87
CA LYS A 275 -13.49 -3.53 10.66
C LYS A 275 -14.60 -4.52 10.31
N ILE A 276 -14.31 -5.48 9.46
CA ILE A 276 -15.24 -6.55 9.07
C ILE A 276 -15.62 -7.39 10.31
N LEU A 277 -14.64 -7.83 11.09
CA LEU A 277 -14.89 -8.59 12.33
C LEU A 277 -15.75 -7.80 13.31
N PHE A 278 -15.42 -6.53 13.56
CA PHE A 278 -16.20 -5.67 14.44
C PHE A 278 -17.67 -5.53 13.99
N ARG A 279 -17.88 -5.30 12.69
CA ARG A 279 -19.23 -5.21 12.11
C ARG A 279 -19.97 -6.55 12.19
N SER A 280 -19.29 -7.65 11.88
CA SER A 280 -19.86 -9.00 11.96
C SER A 280 -20.39 -9.31 13.36
N ILE A 281 -19.60 -9.03 14.40
CA ILE A 281 -20.00 -9.23 15.80
C ILE A 281 -21.17 -8.31 16.16
N LYS A 282 -21.13 -7.04 15.76
CA LYS A 282 -22.18 -6.06 16.06
C LYS A 282 -23.52 -6.40 15.39
N GLU A 283 -23.48 -6.94 14.18
CA GLU A 283 -24.68 -7.32 13.41
C GLU A 283 -25.20 -8.69 13.82
N GLY A 284 -24.31 -9.67 14.11
CA GLY A 284 -24.67 -10.99 14.64
C GLY A 284 -25.36 -10.95 16.01
N GLY A 285 -25.02 -9.96 16.83
CA GLY A 285 -25.70 -9.73 18.12
C GLY A 285 -27.14 -9.19 17.99
N LYS A 286 -27.57 -8.78 16.80
CA LYS A 286 -28.93 -8.27 16.56
C LYS A 286 -29.93 -9.36 16.11
N VAL A 287 -29.45 -10.55 15.76
CA VAL A 287 -30.28 -11.66 15.28
C VAL A 287 -30.79 -12.54 16.46
N GLN A 288 -30.34 -12.31 17.70
CA GLN A 288 -30.75 -13.03 18.90
C GLN A 288 -31.66 -12.20 19.84
N GLN A 289 -32.29 -11.16 19.39
CA GLN A 289 -33.39 -10.46 20.03
C GLN A 289 -34.56 -10.44 19.06
#